data_d16a6f92a48465ecf55588ca8cc4eafd
#
_entry.id   d16a6f92a48465ecf55588ca8cc4eafd
#
_cell.length_a   1.000
_cell.length_b   1.000
_cell.length_c   1.000
_cell.angle_alpha   90.00
_cell.angle_beta   90.00
_cell.angle_gamma   90.00
#
_symmetry.space_group_name_H-M   'P 1'
#
loop_
_entity.id
_entity.type
_entity.pdbx_description
1 polymer ?
#
loop_
_entity_poly.entity_id
_entity_poly.type
_entity_poly.pdbx_seq_one_letter_code
_entity_poly.pdbx_strand_id
1 'polypeptide(L)'
;MSDNIYAHDNGVAGDLFATGDGNLFQRVLRLRMTEHDNRPDDEPNPPRNPEADVHPQEESESLFATVRPNIVQSIRAFRVQELADEANRLGQHFLYAYLGQAQSKQEVLETIALSFLFPKHFGKNYDALYDCLTDLVHKAGSQPGFVIVLEQLPIAQKFDKEGRETLLDVFRDAAEFWAERRVAFRVFYSFV
;
A
#
# COMPACT_ATOMS: atom_id res chain seq x y z
N MET A 1 9.93 -57.01 4.43
CA MET A 1 11.25 -56.37 4.37
C MET A 1 11.19 -55.38 3.25
N SER A 2 10.96 -54.12 3.58
CA SER A 2 11.35 -52.94 2.81
C SER A 2 10.80 -51.72 3.50
N ASP A 3 11.70 -50.99 4.09
CA ASP A 3 11.41 -49.84 4.96
C ASP A 3 10.99 -48.62 4.14
N ASN A 4 9.93 -48.04 4.59
CA ASN A 4 9.37 -46.79 4.06
C ASN A 4 9.90 -45.62 4.91
N ILE A 5 10.81 -44.80 4.32
CA ILE A 5 11.29 -43.59 4.98
C ILE A 5 10.68 -42.41 4.26
N TYR A 6 9.53 -41.90 4.78
CA TYR A 6 9.06 -40.55 4.51
C TYR A 6 9.48 -39.65 5.67
N ALA A 7 10.48 -38.86 5.42
CA ALA A 7 10.83 -37.75 6.27
C ALA A 7 9.82 -36.63 6.08
N HIS A 8 9.11 -36.33 7.16
CA HIS A 8 8.31 -35.13 7.30
C HIS A 8 9.23 -33.93 7.44
N ASP A 9 9.21 -33.04 6.49
CA ASP A 9 9.68 -31.68 6.67
C ASP A 9 8.45 -30.77 6.84
N ASN A 10 8.02 -30.63 8.09
CA ASN A 10 7.07 -29.64 8.55
C ASN A 10 7.87 -28.53 9.25
N GLY A 11 8.26 -27.53 8.51
CA GLY A 11 8.96 -26.41 9.07
C GLY A 11 8.64 -25.11 8.36
N VAL A 12 8.03 -24.20 9.12
CA VAL A 12 8.07 -22.74 8.94
C VAL A 12 7.13 -22.14 7.88
N ALA A 13 5.83 -22.23 8.14
CA ALA A 13 4.85 -21.32 7.53
C ALA A 13 3.85 -20.76 8.57
N GLY A 14 4.20 -20.68 9.84
CA GLY A 14 3.26 -20.44 10.94
C GLY A 14 3.43 -19.20 11.78
N ASP A 15 4.39 -18.28 11.54
CA ASP A 15 4.63 -17.19 12.51
C ASP A 15 4.88 -15.80 11.90
N LEU A 16 4.28 -15.46 10.76
CA LEU A 16 4.40 -14.13 10.19
C LEU A 16 3.20 -13.20 10.44
N PHE A 17 2.22 -13.64 11.21
CA PHE A 17 0.95 -12.91 11.39
C PHE A 17 0.60 -12.49 12.83
N ALA A 18 1.49 -12.67 13.79
CA ALA A 18 1.19 -12.45 15.20
C ALA A 18 2.14 -11.45 15.89
N THR A 19 2.39 -10.28 15.31
CA THR A 19 2.83 -9.10 16.08
C THR A 19 2.43 -7.84 15.33
N GLY A 20 1.68 -6.97 15.98
CA GLY A 20 1.15 -5.71 15.47
C GLY A 20 2.20 -4.61 15.22
N ASP A 21 3.29 -4.92 14.53
CA ASP A 21 4.37 -4.00 14.26
C ASP A 21 4.54 -3.80 12.75
N GLY A 22 3.88 -2.74 12.27
CA GLY A 22 4.31 -2.07 11.03
C GLY A 22 4.06 -2.86 9.75
N ASN A 23 3.15 -2.36 8.97
CA ASN A 23 2.92 -2.70 7.57
C ASN A 23 4.22 -3.11 6.86
N LEU A 24 4.22 -4.22 6.12
CA LEU A 24 5.33 -4.75 5.32
C LEU A 24 5.99 -3.67 4.44
N PHE A 25 5.22 -2.69 3.98
CA PHE A 25 5.68 -1.53 3.23
C PHE A 25 6.63 -0.65 4.06
N GLN A 26 6.35 -0.41 5.34
CA GLN A 26 7.24 0.34 6.25
C GLN A 26 8.58 -0.40 6.45
N ARG A 27 8.57 -1.73 6.44
CA ARG A 27 9.82 -2.53 6.52
C ARG A 27 10.63 -2.44 5.23
N VAL A 28 9.98 -2.47 4.06
CA VAL A 28 10.66 -2.36 2.75
C VAL A 28 11.21 -0.94 2.55
N LEU A 29 10.50 0.11 2.94
CA LEU A 29 10.99 1.49 2.91
C LEU A 29 12.17 1.70 3.86
N ARG A 30 12.10 1.15 5.08
CA ARG A 30 13.19 1.26 6.05
C ARG A 30 14.48 0.58 5.56
N LEU A 31 14.38 -0.57 4.88
CA LEU A 31 15.53 -1.25 4.27
C LEU A 31 16.17 -0.45 3.14
N ARG A 32 15.40 0.35 2.39
CA ARG A 32 15.94 1.23 1.34
C ARG A 32 16.62 2.49 1.87
N MET A 33 16.27 2.95 3.08
CA MET A 33 16.82 4.17 3.67
C MET A 33 18.11 3.94 4.48
N THR A 34 18.45 2.70 4.83
CA THR A 34 19.65 2.38 5.63
C THR A 34 20.95 2.29 4.82
N GLU A 35 20.91 2.44 3.50
CA GLU A 35 22.13 2.34 2.67
C GLU A 35 22.89 3.68 2.47
N HIS A 36 22.47 4.79 3.10
CA HIS A 36 23.10 6.09 2.79
C HIS A 36 23.39 6.98 4.00
N ASP A 37 23.77 6.46 5.16
CA ASP A 37 24.32 7.30 6.22
C ASP A 37 25.53 6.64 6.89
N ASN A 38 26.70 6.90 6.31
CA ASN A 38 27.98 6.56 6.87
C ASN A 38 28.68 7.89 7.28
N ARG A 39 28.31 8.46 8.43
CA ARG A 39 29.06 9.56 9.06
C ARG A 39 29.83 9.04 10.27
N PRO A 40 31.11 9.45 10.43
CA PRO A 40 31.87 9.11 11.62
C PRO A 40 31.37 9.91 12.82
N ASP A 41 31.06 9.19 13.91
CA ASP A 41 30.75 9.71 15.23
C ASP A 41 32.06 10.26 15.86
N ASP A 42 32.16 11.59 16.00
CA ASP A 42 33.02 12.23 17.01
C ASP A 42 32.74 13.75 17.08
N GLU A 43 31.64 14.12 17.73
CA GLU A 43 31.54 15.46 18.38
C GLU A 43 30.70 15.34 19.65
N PRO A 44 31.23 15.90 20.81
CA PRO A 44 30.49 15.84 22.06
C PRO A 44 29.30 16.80 22.05
N ASN A 45 28.12 16.23 22.31
CA ASN A 45 26.85 16.93 22.38
C ASN A 45 26.81 17.95 23.52
N PRO A 46 26.47 19.23 23.32
CA PRO A 46 26.34 20.21 24.37
C PRO A 46 25.19 19.86 25.35
N PRO A 47 25.25 20.32 26.61
CA PRO A 47 24.27 19.96 27.63
C PRO A 47 22.87 20.44 27.23
N ARG A 48 21.90 19.52 27.25
CA ARG A 48 20.49 19.81 26.96
C ARG A 48 19.90 20.74 28.01
N ASN A 49 19.34 21.85 27.54
CA ASN A 49 18.53 22.74 28.37
C ASN A 49 17.10 22.16 28.44
N PRO A 50 16.58 21.78 29.61
CA PRO A 50 15.27 21.12 29.72
C PRO A 50 14.07 22.06 29.47
N GLU A 51 14.26 23.34 29.26
CA GLU A 51 13.18 24.32 29.04
C GLU A 51 12.97 24.71 27.55
N ALA A 52 13.77 24.17 26.61
CA ALA A 52 13.73 24.60 25.21
C ALA A 52 12.88 23.72 24.29
N ASP A 53 12.34 22.59 24.75
CA ASP A 53 11.65 21.59 23.92
C ASP A 53 10.12 21.63 24.05
N VAL A 54 9.53 22.78 24.40
CA VAL A 54 8.08 22.97 24.18
C VAL A 54 7.90 23.65 22.82
N HIS A 55 8.18 22.92 21.73
CA HIS A 55 7.62 23.30 20.46
C HIS A 55 6.11 23.08 20.54
N PRO A 56 5.27 24.11 20.24
CA PRO A 56 3.87 23.86 19.99
C PRO A 56 3.83 22.79 18.90
N GLN A 57 3.20 21.65 19.16
CA GLN A 57 2.84 20.74 18.12
C GLN A 57 1.88 21.54 17.23
N GLU A 58 2.39 22.09 16.14
CA GLU A 58 1.56 22.54 15.05
C GLU A 58 0.71 21.32 14.70
N GLU A 59 -0.58 21.40 15.01
CA GLU A 59 -1.56 20.44 14.52
C GLU A 59 -1.48 20.53 13.00
N SER A 60 -0.61 19.70 12.41
CA SER A 60 -0.45 19.66 10.96
C SER A 60 -1.80 19.29 10.39
N GLU A 61 -2.42 20.22 9.67
CA GLU A 61 -3.68 19.94 8.98
C GLU A 61 -3.55 18.62 8.23
N SER A 62 -4.57 17.76 8.40
CA SER A 62 -4.58 16.47 7.73
C SER A 62 -4.35 16.64 6.23
N LEU A 63 -3.41 15.91 5.68
CA LEU A 63 -3.15 15.86 4.24
C LEU A 63 -4.44 15.60 3.45
N PHE A 64 -5.38 14.86 4.04
CA PHE A 64 -6.67 14.55 3.45
C PHE A 64 -7.79 15.54 3.77
N ALA A 65 -7.52 16.65 4.47
CA ALA A 65 -8.56 17.68 4.75
C ALA A 65 -9.16 18.25 3.47
N THR A 66 -8.36 18.37 2.40
CA THR A 66 -8.78 18.87 1.09
C THR A 66 -9.09 17.76 0.08
N VAL A 67 -8.84 16.49 0.43
CA VAL A 67 -9.04 15.33 -0.44
C VAL A 67 -10.33 14.60 -0.08
N ARG A 68 -11.24 14.46 -1.03
CA ARG A 68 -12.50 13.74 -0.82
C ARG A 68 -12.23 12.30 -0.34
N PRO A 69 -13.09 11.75 0.54
CA PRO A 69 -12.86 10.41 1.11
C PRO A 69 -12.96 9.27 0.09
N ASN A 70 -13.72 9.45 -1.00
CA ASN A 70 -13.91 8.40 -2.01
C ASN A 70 -13.59 8.98 -3.38
N ILE A 71 -12.34 8.79 -3.81
CA ILE A 71 -11.82 9.40 -5.05
C ILE A 71 -10.71 8.56 -5.65
N VAL A 72 -10.62 8.62 -7.00
CA VAL A 72 -9.49 8.11 -7.78
C VAL A 72 -8.86 9.30 -8.50
N GLN A 73 -7.63 9.63 -8.16
CA GLN A 73 -6.96 10.81 -8.71
C GLN A 73 -5.47 10.60 -8.99
N SER A 74 -4.93 11.41 -9.88
CA SER A 74 -3.49 11.42 -10.16
C SER A 74 -2.70 11.99 -8.97
N ILE A 75 -1.59 11.36 -8.64
CA ILE A 75 -0.65 11.78 -7.60
C ILE A 75 0.23 12.93 -8.12
N ARG A 76 -0.26 14.15 -8.11
CA ARG A 76 0.49 15.31 -8.61
C ARG A 76 1.15 16.14 -7.51
N ALA A 77 0.55 16.17 -6.34
CA ALA A 77 0.92 17.04 -5.23
C ALA A 77 1.47 16.29 -4.02
N PHE A 78 1.42 14.96 -3.99
CA PHE A 78 1.79 14.16 -2.83
C PHE A 78 2.94 13.23 -3.14
N ARG A 79 3.77 12.97 -2.16
CA ARG A 79 4.75 11.88 -2.20
C ARG A 79 4.11 10.60 -1.65
N VAL A 80 4.51 9.45 -2.17
CA VAL A 80 4.01 8.15 -1.70
C VAL A 80 4.19 8.00 -0.19
N GLN A 81 5.33 8.46 0.34
CA GLN A 81 5.62 8.41 1.77
C GLN A 81 4.64 9.27 2.59
N GLU A 82 4.33 10.48 2.13
CA GLU A 82 3.37 11.37 2.80
C GLU A 82 1.98 10.73 2.89
N LEU A 83 1.55 10.04 1.82
CA LEU A 83 0.28 9.30 1.80
C LEU A 83 0.28 8.11 2.77
N ALA A 84 1.42 7.40 2.86
CA ALA A 84 1.56 6.28 3.78
C ALA A 84 1.56 6.75 5.25
N ASP A 85 2.27 7.83 5.55
CA ASP A 85 2.34 8.41 6.89
C ASP A 85 0.98 8.93 7.34
N GLU A 86 0.25 9.60 6.44
CA GLU A 86 -1.10 10.09 6.74
C GLU A 86 -2.11 8.94 6.90
N ALA A 87 -2.03 7.91 6.06
CA ALA A 87 -2.86 6.71 6.22
C ALA A 87 -2.62 6.06 7.60
N ASN A 88 -1.35 5.94 8.01
CA ASN A 88 -0.98 5.41 9.31
C ASN A 88 -1.48 6.28 10.46
N ARG A 89 -1.34 7.62 10.36
CA ARG A 89 -1.82 8.58 11.36
C ARG A 89 -3.34 8.48 11.57
N LEU A 90 -4.09 8.21 10.49
CA LEU A 90 -5.54 8.06 10.51
C LEU A 90 -6.00 6.61 10.79
N GLY A 91 -5.08 5.68 11.01
CA GLY A 91 -5.39 4.26 11.18
C GLY A 91 -6.00 3.60 9.94
N GLN A 92 -5.82 4.20 8.76
CA GLN A 92 -6.34 3.68 7.50
C GLN A 92 -5.38 2.64 6.92
N HIS A 93 -5.94 1.64 6.24
CA HIS A 93 -5.14 0.59 5.61
C HIS A 93 -4.48 1.11 4.32
N PHE A 94 -3.14 1.03 4.27
CA PHE A 94 -2.36 1.49 3.13
C PHE A 94 -1.99 0.32 2.20
N LEU A 95 -2.32 0.46 0.92
CA LEU A 95 -2.01 -0.50 -0.14
C LEU A 95 -1.19 0.18 -1.22
N TYR A 96 -0.07 -0.43 -1.59
CA TYR A 96 0.86 0.12 -2.58
C TYR A 96 1.23 -0.91 -3.63
N ALA A 97 1.17 -0.53 -4.91
CA ALA A 97 1.65 -1.32 -6.04
C ALA A 97 2.53 -0.47 -6.96
N TYR A 98 3.77 -0.89 -7.19
CA TYR A 98 4.66 -0.34 -8.21
C TYR A 98 4.47 -1.11 -9.51
N LEU A 99 4.03 -0.41 -10.56
CA LEU A 99 3.58 -1.02 -11.82
C LEU A 99 4.54 -0.74 -13.00
N GLY A 100 5.62 0.00 -12.77
CA GLY A 100 6.54 0.46 -13.83
C GLY A 100 7.25 -0.64 -14.61
N GLN A 101 7.22 -1.88 -14.12
CA GLN A 101 7.81 -3.03 -14.82
C GLN A 101 6.80 -3.83 -15.65
N ALA A 102 5.50 -3.62 -15.43
CA ALA A 102 4.44 -4.33 -16.15
C ALA A 102 4.33 -3.84 -17.60
N GLN A 103 4.16 -4.75 -18.55
CA GLN A 103 4.07 -4.46 -19.98
C GLN A 103 2.70 -4.82 -20.57
N SER A 104 1.84 -5.46 -19.79
CA SER A 104 0.54 -5.95 -20.23
C SER A 104 -0.52 -5.81 -19.12
N LYS A 105 -1.80 -5.84 -19.52
CA LYS A 105 -2.94 -5.90 -18.59
C LYS A 105 -2.76 -7.02 -17.56
N GLN A 106 -2.36 -8.20 -18.01
CA GLN A 106 -2.20 -9.35 -17.14
C GLN A 106 -1.14 -9.11 -16.08
N GLU A 107 0.02 -8.59 -16.47
CA GLU A 107 1.11 -8.27 -15.54
C GLU A 107 0.74 -7.16 -14.54
N VAL A 108 -0.02 -6.16 -14.99
CA VAL A 108 -0.57 -5.12 -14.09
C VAL A 108 -1.47 -5.75 -13.02
N LEU A 109 -2.42 -6.59 -13.43
CA LEU A 109 -3.33 -7.25 -12.50
C LEU A 109 -2.62 -8.24 -11.56
N GLU A 110 -1.62 -8.96 -12.06
CA GLU A 110 -0.78 -9.85 -11.24
C GLU A 110 0.03 -9.07 -10.20
N THR A 111 0.63 -7.95 -10.61
CA THR A 111 1.40 -7.10 -9.69
C THR A 111 0.51 -6.51 -8.61
N ILE A 112 -0.69 -6.02 -8.95
CA ILE A 112 -1.67 -5.55 -7.97
C ILE A 112 -2.06 -6.69 -7.01
N ALA A 113 -2.36 -7.87 -7.53
CA ALA A 113 -2.77 -9.01 -6.73
C ALA A 113 -1.69 -9.46 -5.74
N LEU A 114 -0.44 -9.48 -6.17
CA LEU A 114 0.70 -9.79 -5.31
C LEU A 114 0.92 -8.71 -4.25
N SER A 115 0.87 -7.45 -4.64
CA SER A 115 1.10 -6.31 -3.75
C SER A 115 0.01 -6.17 -2.68
N PHE A 116 -1.25 -6.47 -3.04
CA PHE A 116 -2.40 -6.37 -2.15
C PHE A 116 -2.74 -7.71 -1.47
N LEU A 117 -1.90 -8.73 -1.69
CA LEU A 117 -2.06 -10.06 -1.10
C LEU A 117 -3.42 -10.69 -1.42
N PHE A 118 -3.89 -10.56 -2.65
CA PHE A 118 -5.13 -11.18 -3.09
C PHE A 118 -5.08 -12.72 -3.03
N PRO A 119 -6.21 -13.41 -3.00
CA PRO A 119 -6.24 -14.86 -2.97
C PRO A 119 -5.51 -15.48 -4.15
N LYS A 120 -4.88 -16.66 -3.94
CA LYS A 120 -4.15 -17.38 -5.00
C LYS A 120 -5.02 -17.74 -6.22
N HIS A 121 -6.33 -17.81 -6.03
CA HIS A 121 -7.30 -18.08 -7.10
C HIS A 121 -7.83 -16.80 -7.78
N PHE A 122 -7.18 -15.66 -7.58
CA PHE A 122 -7.54 -14.40 -8.25
C PHE A 122 -7.62 -14.58 -9.77
N GLY A 123 -8.74 -14.20 -10.36
CA GLY A 123 -9.06 -14.48 -11.77
C GLY A 123 -8.32 -13.65 -12.81
N LYS A 124 -7.44 -12.72 -12.41
CA LYS A 124 -6.64 -11.82 -13.26
C LYS A 124 -7.46 -11.09 -14.32
N ASN A 125 -8.68 -10.69 -13.96
CA ASN A 125 -9.56 -9.88 -14.78
C ASN A 125 -10.16 -8.73 -13.93
N TYR A 126 -10.87 -7.81 -14.56
CA TYR A 126 -11.40 -6.62 -13.89
C TYR A 126 -12.54 -6.95 -12.91
N ASP A 127 -13.36 -7.95 -13.21
CA ASP A 127 -14.45 -8.36 -12.31
C ASP A 127 -13.87 -8.94 -11.02
N ALA A 128 -12.87 -9.84 -11.14
CA ALA A 128 -12.17 -10.37 -9.98
C ALA A 128 -11.41 -9.28 -9.19
N LEU A 129 -10.89 -8.24 -9.88
CA LEU A 129 -10.28 -7.09 -9.22
C LEU A 129 -11.33 -6.33 -8.39
N TYR A 130 -12.48 -6.05 -8.97
CA TYR A 130 -13.58 -5.39 -8.26
C TYR A 130 -14.01 -6.18 -7.02
N ASP A 131 -14.23 -7.49 -7.17
CA ASP A 131 -14.59 -8.38 -6.06
C ASP A 131 -13.56 -8.31 -4.92
N CYS A 132 -12.26 -8.39 -5.26
CA CYS A 132 -11.20 -8.29 -4.26
C CYS A 132 -11.13 -6.90 -3.60
N LEU A 133 -11.34 -5.81 -4.36
CA LEU A 133 -11.32 -4.45 -3.82
C LEU A 133 -12.52 -4.16 -2.91
N THR A 134 -13.65 -4.81 -3.14
CA THR A 134 -14.86 -4.67 -2.32
C THR A 134 -14.90 -5.63 -1.12
N ASP A 135 -13.98 -6.60 -1.06
CA ASP A 135 -13.84 -7.56 0.03
C ASP A 135 -12.57 -7.35 0.90
N LEU A 136 -11.96 -6.16 0.84
CA LEU A 136 -10.73 -5.86 1.59
C LEU A 136 -10.87 -6.05 3.10
N VAL A 137 -12.05 -5.81 3.66
CA VAL A 137 -12.31 -6.00 5.11
C VAL A 137 -12.25 -7.45 5.55
N HIS A 138 -12.44 -8.40 4.64
CA HIS A 138 -12.37 -9.82 4.98
C HIS A 138 -10.97 -10.21 5.45
N LYS A 139 -9.93 -9.57 4.93
CA LYS A 139 -8.53 -9.79 5.32
C LYS A 139 -7.97 -8.76 6.30
N ALA A 140 -8.28 -7.50 6.07
CA ALA A 140 -7.76 -6.39 6.88
C ALA A 140 -8.57 -6.16 8.17
N GLY A 141 -9.75 -6.79 8.31
CA GLY A 141 -10.71 -6.45 9.36
C GLY A 141 -11.41 -5.12 9.09
N SER A 142 -12.24 -4.67 10.03
CA SER A 142 -12.90 -3.36 9.94
C SER A 142 -11.86 -2.25 9.95
N GLN A 143 -11.87 -1.41 8.93
CA GLN A 143 -10.94 -0.29 8.75
C GLN A 143 -11.70 1.03 8.66
N PRO A 144 -11.17 2.14 9.23
CA PRO A 144 -11.76 3.47 9.06
C PRO A 144 -11.62 3.97 7.62
N GLY A 145 -10.75 3.38 6.82
CA GLY A 145 -10.56 3.68 5.42
C GLY A 145 -9.40 2.93 4.79
N PHE A 146 -9.29 3.12 3.49
CA PHE A 146 -8.24 2.58 2.64
C PHE A 146 -7.55 3.70 1.87
N VAL A 147 -6.24 3.66 1.80
CA VAL A 147 -5.42 4.52 0.93
C VAL A 147 -4.62 3.62 0.00
N ILE A 148 -4.85 3.77 -1.28
CA ILE A 148 -4.28 2.93 -2.34
C ILE A 148 -3.39 3.78 -3.22
N VAL A 149 -2.19 3.31 -3.53
CA VAL A 149 -1.27 3.95 -4.46
C VAL A 149 -0.90 2.98 -5.57
N LEU A 150 -1.16 3.39 -6.82
CA LEU A 150 -0.76 2.71 -8.04
C LEU A 150 0.34 3.55 -8.70
N GLU A 151 1.59 3.22 -8.42
CA GLU A 151 2.73 3.99 -8.92
C GLU A 151 3.20 3.49 -10.27
N GLN A 152 3.41 4.43 -11.21
CA GLN A 152 3.91 4.19 -12.56
C GLN A 152 3.06 3.21 -13.37
N LEU A 153 1.76 3.51 -13.53
CA LEU A 153 0.92 2.81 -14.50
C LEU A 153 1.58 2.84 -15.89
N PRO A 154 1.81 1.67 -16.50
CA PRO A 154 2.57 1.61 -17.74
C PRO A 154 1.80 2.19 -18.93
N ILE A 155 2.55 2.82 -19.83
CA ILE A 155 2.08 3.25 -21.15
C ILE A 155 2.67 2.27 -22.18
N ALA A 156 2.04 1.10 -22.31
CA ALA A 156 2.51 0.01 -23.16
C ALA A 156 1.45 -0.37 -24.21
N GLN A 157 1.90 -0.91 -25.35
CA GLN A 157 1.01 -1.33 -26.42
C GLN A 157 0.01 -2.41 -26.01
N LYS A 158 0.42 -3.32 -25.11
CA LYS A 158 -0.44 -4.40 -24.58
C LYS A 158 -1.26 -3.96 -23.35
N PHE A 159 -1.13 -2.72 -22.92
CA PHE A 159 -1.93 -2.07 -21.92
C PHE A 159 -2.21 -0.64 -22.38
N ASP A 160 -3.08 -0.54 -23.35
CA ASP A 160 -3.43 0.69 -24.06
C ASP A 160 -4.25 1.66 -23.18
N LYS A 161 -4.66 2.77 -23.80
CA LYS A 161 -5.45 3.80 -23.09
C LYS A 161 -6.76 3.22 -22.55
N GLU A 162 -7.46 2.42 -23.34
CA GLU A 162 -8.75 1.82 -22.95
C GLU A 162 -8.57 0.88 -21.74
N GLY A 163 -7.54 0.02 -21.77
CA GLY A 163 -7.22 -0.85 -20.65
C GLY A 163 -6.90 -0.09 -19.36
N ARG A 164 -6.17 1.04 -19.46
CA ARG A 164 -5.89 1.90 -18.30
C ARG A 164 -7.14 2.60 -17.77
N GLU A 165 -7.98 3.13 -18.65
CA GLU A 165 -9.24 3.76 -18.27
C GLU A 165 -10.16 2.75 -17.58
N THR A 166 -10.32 1.55 -18.15
CA THR A 166 -11.11 0.48 -17.54
C THR A 166 -10.56 0.07 -16.17
N LEU A 167 -9.23 -0.03 -16.01
CA LEU A 167 -8.62 -0.30 -14.69
C LEU A 167 -9.02 0.77 -13.67
N LEU A 168 -8.90 2.04 -14.03
CA LEU A 168 -9.24 3.16 -13.13
C LEU A 168 -10.74 3.22 -12.84
N ASP A 169 -11.61 2.81 -13.80
CA ASP A 169 -13.05 2.72 -13.59
C ASP A 169 -13.39 1.65 -12.53
N VAL A 170 -12.72 0.51 -12.54
CA VAL A 170 -12.88 -0.52 -11.48
C VAL A 170 -12.57 0.06 -10.09
N PHE A 171 -11.53 0.88 -9.97
CA PHE A 171 -11.23 1.55 -8.70
C PHE A 171 -12.25 2.63 -8.34
N ARG A 172 -12.87 3.32 -9.31
CA ARG A 172 -13.96 4.28 -9.07
C ARG A 172 -15.21 3.56 -8.57
N ASP A 173 -15.58 2.45 -9.20
CA ASP A 173 -16.72 1.62 -8.78
C ASP A 173 -16.50 1.08 -7.37
N ALA A 174 -15.28 0.65 -7.03
CA ALA A 174 -14.94 0.25 -5.67
C ALA A 174 -15.02 1.43 -4.69
N ALA A 175 -14.63 2.65 -5.10
CA ALA A 175 -14.77 3.84 -4.26
C ALA A 175 -16.24 4.20 -3.99
N GLU A 176 -17.13 4.02 -4.95
CA GLU A 176 -18.57 4.18 -4.78
C GLU A 176 -19.14 3.14 -3.81
N PHE A 177 -18.75 1.87 -3.97
CA PHE A 177 -19.14 0.79 -3.06
C PHE A 177 -18.78 1.10 -1.60
N TRP A 178 -17.58 1.63 -1.36
CA TRP A 178 -17.13 1.99 -0.02
C TRP A 178 -17.78 3.29 0.50
N ALA A 179 -18.12 4.24 -0.40
CA ALA A 179 -18.85 5.45 -0.05
C ALA A 179 -20.24 5.13 0.54
N GLU A 180 -20.97 4.19 -0.06
CA GLU A 180 -22.26 3.72 0.46
C GLU A 180 -22.13 3.13 1.88
N ARG A 181 -20.98 2.59 2.22
CA ARG A 181 -20.68 2.02 3.54
C ARG A 181 -20.03 3.01 4.51
N ARG A 182 -19.87 4.28 4.07
CA ARG A 182 -19.23 5.35 4.83
C ARG A 182 -17.78 5.03 5.23
N VAL A 183 -17.09 4.25 4.42
CA VAL A 183 -15.67 3.95 4.55
C VAL A 183 -14.89 4.77 3.54
N ALA A 184 -13.88 5.49 3.98
CA ALA A 184 -13.02 6.26 3.08
C ALA A 184 -12.20 5.32 2.17
N PHE A 185 -12.21 5.57 0.86
CA PHE A 185 -11.47 4.78 -0.11
C PHE A 185 -10.80 5.73 -1.11
N ARG A 186 -9.52 6.02 -0.89
CA ARG A 186 -8.75 6.95 -1.71
C ARG A 186 -7.75 6.23 -2.57
N VAL A 187 -7.77 6.51 -3.84
CA VAL A 187 -6.83 5.93 -4.81
C VAL A 187 -6.02 7.03 -5.47
N PHE A 188 -4.72 6.90 -5.41
CA PHE A 188 -3.75 7.78 -6.04
C PHE A 188 -2.96 7.01 -7.08
N TYR A 189 -2.79 7.58 -8.28
CA TYR A 189 -2.03 6.91 -9.33
C TYR A 189 -1.06 7.86 -10.03
N SER A 190 0.02 7.32 -10.57
CA SER A 190 0.90 8.00 -11.52
C SER A 190 1.09 7.16 -12.77
N PHE A 191 1.44 7.83 -13.86
CA PHE A 191 1.92 7.16 -15.07
C PHE A 191 3.46 7.15 -15.12
N VAL A 192 4.02 6.26 -15.92
CA VAL A 192 5.45 6.24 -16.26
C VAL A 192 5.84 7.51 -16.99
#